data_58fc96437a9926b31e65cb7fffde1b3c
#
_entry.id   58fc96437a9926b31e65cb7fffde1b3c
#
_cell.length_a   1.000
_cell.length_b   1.000
_cell.length_c   1.000
_cell.angle_alpha   90.00
_cell.angle_beta   90.00
_cell.angle_gamma   90.00
#
_symmetry.space_group_name_H-M   'P 1'
#
loop_
_entity.id
_entity.type
_entity.pdbx_description
1 polymer ?
#
loop_
_entity_poly.entity_id
_entity_poly.type
_entity_poly.pdbx_seq_one_letter_code
_entity_poly.pdbx_strand_id
1 'polypeptide(L)'
;MRKSLSVRLIPAVLAVGSGIAICDSAALAGPPDGPVTKPSPLIGAMQTELDRSFKTLGAQELPAYFIGYALTDTQRAEVSGSNGALLSSSEVRNRWLQVAVRTGDYNKDNTHKVGERQLPSGGPGTVAPIDDDAEVLRRAIWLETDDQYRAAAETLIKIKTGREVKVETAEGQAPDFSKEQPHKSFGPQVSFTLDRKPWEARVRAYTKSFRESPAILNSIVTFSALAQNVYQVNTEGTQLQFGQIRYRLELFIQGKAPDGMNIERYYNFDWVDPKDAPDDKAVAVASATLRKEMEGLVAAPINEPTVGPALLTGRAAAVFFHEVFGHRAEGHRQKDITEGQTFAKKVGESILPEFLSIVDDTTRKKLGNEDLLGYYQFDDEGVPAQKVTLVDRGVLKAFEMSRSPLVGFPHSNGHGRRQLGATPVSRQGNLIVESSKMVTNAELRAKLIELVKQQGKPYGLLIDDIAGGFTFTGRGQPQAFQVQPLVVYKVFADGRPDELVRGVDIVGTPLAALTKIVATGDTPEVFNGYCGAESGSVPVSAASPAILTSELEVQKKETDTDRPPILPPPAHDTRNAGTSGASSSVNGGQQ
;
A
#
# COMPACT_ATOMS: atom_id res chain seq x y z
N MET A 1 3.10 -24.44 31.95
CA MET A 1 3.84 -23.20 31.70
C MET A 1 3.81 -22.98 30.18
N ARG A 2 2.85 -22.20 29.70
CA ARG A 2 2.76 -21.80 28.29
C ARG A 2 3.27 -20.36 28.21
N LYS A 3 4.39 -20.14 27.53
CA LYS A 3 4.87 -18.80 27.19
C LYS A 3 4.11 -18.35 25.93
N SER A 4 3.25 -17.38 26.08
CA SER A 4 2.64 -16.66 24.96
C SER A 4 3.72 -15.78 24.33
N LEU A 5 4.05 -16.03 23.05
CA LEU A 5 4.78 -15.08 22.23
C LEU A 5 3.79 -13.98 21.81
N SER A 6 3.84 -12.86 22.49
CA SER A 6 3.21 -11.64 21.98
C SER A 6 4.09 -11.09 20.87
N VAL A 7 3.66 -11.27 19.63
CA VAL A 7 4.21 -10.52 18.48
C VAL A 7 3.78 -9.06 18.66
N ARG A 8 4.68 -8.23 19.14
CA ARG A 8 4.50 -6.77 19.09
C ARG A 8 4.64 -6.34 17.64
N LEU A 9 3.52 -6.08 16.99
CA LEU A 9 3.49 -5.25 15.79
C LEU A 9 4.01 -3.87 16.19
N ILE A 10 5.21 -3.54 15.72
CA ILE A 10 5.72 -2.16 15.77
C ILE A 10 4.99 -1.45 14.63
N PRO A 11 4.10 -0.49 14.89
CA PRO A 11 3.64 0.39 13.83
C PRO A 11 4.87 1.13 13.32
N ALA A 12 5.11 1.11 12.03
CA ALA A 12 6.08 2.01 11.41
C ALA A 12 5.55 3.44 11.61
N VAL A 13 5.94 4.06 12.70
CA VAL A 13 5.71 5.48 12.94
C VAL A 13 6.60 6.23 11.97
N LEU A 14 6.08 6.51 10.80
CA LEU A 14 6.62 7.52 9.91
C LEU A 14 6.24 8.88 10.49
N ALA A 15 7.20 9.53 11.05
CA ALA A 15 7.05 10.88 11.57
C ALA A 15 6.93 11.92 10.44
N VAL A 16 6.20 12.92 10.65
CA VAL A 16 5.40 13.70 9.77
C VAL A 16 5.29 15.15 10.17
N GLY A 17 5.19 16.02 9.29
CA GLY A 17 5.03 17.40 9.59
C GLY A 17 4.62 18.41 8.58
N SER A 18 4.20 19.44 8.75
CA SER A 18 3.25 20.47 8.44
C SER A 18 3.68 21.80 7.89
N GLY A 19 2.84 22.62 7.39
CA GLY A 19 3.02 23.95 7.17
C GLY A 19 2.03 24.92 6.65
N ILE A 20 1.55 26.06 6.94
CA ILE A 20 0.55 26.98 6.37
C ILE A 20 1.13 28.00 5.38
N ALA A 21 0.41 28.27 4.31
CA ALA A 21 0.72 29.26 3.31
C ALA A 21 -0.16 30.52 3.34
N ILE A 22 0.41 31.61 2.99
CA ILE A 22 -0.22 32.70 2.25
C ILE A 22 0.45 32.70 0.86
N CYS A 23 -0.37 32.85 -0.19
CA CYS A 23 0.02 32.74 -1.58
C CYS A 23 1.36 33.40 -1.91
N ASP A 24 2.31 32.59 -2.27
CA ASP A 24 3.15 32.80 -3.42
C ASP A 24 3.49 31.42 -3.98
N SER A 25 3.06 31.18 -5.22
CA SER A 25 3.32 29.95 -5.94
C SER A 25 4.81 29.87 -6.26
N ALA A 26 5.62 29.47 -5.26
CA ALA A 26 6.95 28.97 -5.55
C ALA A 26 6.76 27.71 -6.41
N ALA A 27 7.07 27.80 -7.67
CA ALA A 27 6.85 26.80 -8.69
C ALA A 27 7.51 25.49 -8.28
N LEU A 28 6.69 24.54 -7.82
CA LEU A 28 7.07 23.14 -7.82
C LEU A 28 7.14 22.73 -9.28
N ALA A 29 8.32 22.32 -9.77
CA ALA A 29 8.42 21.79 -11.12
C ALA A 29 7.66 20.46 -11.19
N GLY A 30 6.62 20.40 -12.00
CA GLY A 30 5.98 19.15 -12.38
C GLY A 30 6.91 18.27 -13.23
N PRO A 31 6.62 16.98 -13.39
CA PRO A 31 7.44 16.12 -14.23
C PRO A 31 7.43 16.66 -15.67
N PRO A 32 8.60 16.76 -16.31
CA PRO A 32 8.67 17.19 -17.69
C PRO A 32 7.98 16.16 -18.60
N ASP A 33 6.99 16.60 -19.35
CA ASP A 33 6.30 15.75 -20.34
C ASP A 33 7.15 15.64 -21.62
N GLY A 34 7.50 14.40 -22.00
CA GLY A 34 8.07 14.09 -23.31
C GLY A 34 9.20 13.05 -23.28
N PRO A 35 9.41 12.34 -24.39
CA PRO A 35 10.46 11.34 -24.47
C PRO A 35 11.84 12.01 -24.52
N VAL A 36 12.70 11.70 -23.55
CA VAL A 36 14.12 12.00 -23.63
C VAL A 36 14.74 10.94 -24.55
N THR A 37 15.33 11.37 -25.65
CA THR A 37 15.94 10.46 -26.64
C THR A 37 17.37 10.05 -26.28
N LYS A 38 17.99 10.70 -25.28
CA LYS A 38 19.37 10.42 -24.87
C LYS A 38 19.39 9.81 -23.46
N PRO A 39 19.99 8.63 -23.29
CA PRO A 39 20.12 8.01 -21.97
C PRO A 39 21.06 8.82 -21.05
N SER A 40 20.81 8.74 -19.75
CA SER A 40 21.73 9.23 -18.72
C SER A 40 23.11 8.54 -18.84
N PRO A 41 24.21 9.22 -18.51
CA PRO A 41 25.52 8.58 -18.37
C PRO A 41 25.53 7.38 -17.42
N LEU A 42 24.63 7.35 -16.43
CA LEU A 42 24.46 6.22 -15.50
C LEU A 42 24.08 4.92 -16.23
N ILE A 43 23.17 4.99 -17.22
CA ILE A 43 22.82 3.83 -18.07
C ILE A 43 24.05 3.28 -18.79
N GLY A 44 24.90 4.17 -19.33
CA GLY A 44 26.14 3.77 -20.00
C GLY A 44 27.13 3.08 -19.07
N ALA A 45 27.31 3.61 -17.85
CA ALA A 45 28.17 3.01 -16.83
C ALA A 45 27.63 1.64 -16.39
N MET A 46 26.31 1.53 -16.14
CA MET A 46 25.66 0.26 -15.79
C MET A 46 25.80 -0.77 -16.90
N GLN A 47 25.56 -0.40 -18.17
CA GLN A 47 25.68 -1.31 -19.31
C GLN A 47 27.12 -1.81 -19.50
N THR A 48 28.10 -0.92 -19.38
CA THR A 48 29.52 -1.29 -19.51
C THR A 48 29.91 -2.33 -18.47
N GLU A 49 29.45 -2.16 -17.22
CA GLU A 49 29.76 -3.13 -16.16
C GLU A 49 28.95 -4.43 -16.31
N LEU A 50 27.71 -4.34 -16.81
CA LEU A 50 26.87 -5.50 -17.13
C LEU A 50 27.56 -6.41 -18.17
N ASP A 51 28.02 -5.82 -19.27
CA ASP A 51 28.69 -6.56 -20.36
C ASP A 51 29.97 -7.25 -19.86
N ARG A 52 30.78 -6.54 -19.04
CA ARG A 52 31.99 -7.07 -18.44
C ARG A 52 31.69 -8.23 -17.48
N SER A 53 30.73 -8.06 -16.58
CA SER A 53 30.34 -9.06 -15.58
C SER A 53 29.73 -10.29 -16.24
N PHE A 54 28.81 -10.10 -17.19
CA PHE A 54 28.15 -11.21 -17.88
C PHE A 54 29.14 -12.06 -18.70
N LYS A 55 30.07 -11.41 -19.39
CA LYS A 55 31.15 -12.14 -20.12
C LYS A 55 31.98 -13.04 -19.20
N THR A 56 32.26 -12.58 -17.97
CA THR A 56 33.09 -13.30 -17.02
C THR A 56 32.29 -14.37 -16.27
N LEU A 57 31.14 -14.01 -15.75
CA LEU A 57 30.32 -14.88 -14.90
C LEU A 57 29.51 -15.92 -15.70
N GLY A 58 29.20 -15.63 -16.97
CA GLY A 58 28.59 -16.59 -17.89
C GLY A 58 29.55 -17.71 -18.36
N ALA A 59 30.87 -17.55 -18.14
CA ALA A 59 31.87 -18.54 -18.44
C ALA A 59 32.32 -19.38 -17.23
N GLN A 60 31.72 -19.17 -16.05
CA GLN A 60 32.03 -19.92 -14.84
C GLN A 60 31.42 -21.34 -14.88
N GLU A 61 31.83 -22.24 -13.99
CA GLU A 61 31.29 -23.60 -13.84
C GLU A 61 29.76 -23.58 -13.56
N LEU A 62 29.27 -22.62 -12.79
CA LEU A 62 27.85 -22.33 -12.58
C LEU A 62 27.53 -21.02 -13.28
N PRO A 63 27.23 -21.01 -14.58
CA PRO A 63 27.13 -19.80 -15.36
C PRO A 63 25.95 -18.94 -14.91
N ALA A 64 26.19 -17.63 -14.82
CA ALA A 64 25.09 -16.69 -14.74
C ALA A 64 24.43 -16.61 -16.12
N TYR A 65 23.13 -16.93 -16.19
CA TYR A 65 22.35 -16.81 -17.42
C TYR A 65 21.58 -15.49 -17.52
N PHE A 66 21.35 -14.84 -16.37
CA PHE A 66 20.72 -13.54 -16.28
C PHE A 66 21.41 -12.67 -15.23
N ILE A 67 21.68 -11.42 -15.57
CA ILE A 67 22.11 -10.37 -14.65
C ILE A 67 21.24 -9.13 -14.94
N GLY A 68 20.70 -8.52 -13.89
CA GLY A 68 19.94 -7.27 -13.96
C GLY A 68 20.42 -6.28 -12.92
N TYR A 69 20.58 -5.02 -13.31
CA TYR A 69 20.92 -3.90 -12.43
C TYR A 69 19.76 -2.92 -12.37
N ALA A 70 19.40 -2.53 -11.17
CA ALA A 70 18.45 -1.45 -10.92
C ALA A 70 19.09 -0.41 -9.99
N LEU A 71 19.15 0.83 -10.44
CA LEU A 71 19.62 1.98 -9.67
C LEU A 71 18.45 2.91 -9.45
N THR A 72 18.17 3.25 -8.20
CA THR A 72 17.08 4.16 -7.83
C THR A 72 17.64 5.36 -7.09
N ASP A 73 17.49 6.54 -7.67
CA ASP A 73 17.86 7.82 -7.06
C ASP A 73 16.59 8.47 -6.49
N THR A 74 16.59 8.74 -5.21
CA THR A 74 15.43 9.21 -4.46
C THR A 74 15.75 10.54 -3.78
N GLN A 75 14.94 11.57 -4.05
CA GLN A 75 14.89 12.80 -3.27
C GLN A 75 13.57 12.83 -2.51
N ARG A 76 13.66 12.97 -1.19
CA ARG A 76 12.49 13.01 -0.30
C ARG A 76 12.56 14.22 0.59
N ALA A 77 11.50 15.01 0.60
CA ALA A 77 11.28 16.03 1.61
C ALA A 77 10.09 15.62 2.49
N GLU A 78 10.24 15.85 3.78
CA GLU A 78 9.22 15.53 4.76
C GLU A 78 9.21 16.58 5.85
N VAL A 79 8.01 17.03 6.16
CA VAL A 79 7.83 18.04 7.20
C VAL A 79 6.71 17.62 8.17
N SER A 80 6.95 17.45 9.50
CA SER A 80 6.19 16.78 10.57
C SER A 80 5.69 17.67 11.72
N GLY A 81 4.49 17.51 12.24
CA GLY A 81 3.96 18.23 13.40
C GLY A 81 2.83 17.54 14.14
N SER A 82 2.64 17.98 15.35
CA SER A 82 1.62 17.52 16.26
C SER A 82 1.20 18.66 17.18
N ASN A 83 -0.09 18.76 17.47
CA ASN A 83 -0.63 19.70 18.46
C ASN A 83 -0.19 21.18 18.28
N GLY A 84 0.03 21.62 17.05
CA GLY A 84 0.44 22.99 16.74
C GLY A 84 1.96 23.23 16.74
N ALA A 85 2.78 22.17 16.90
CA ALA A 85 4.23 22.24 16.89
C ALA A 85 4.83 21.34 15.81
N LEU A 86 6.03 21.65 15.32
CA LEU A 86 6.79 20.76 14.44
C LEU A 86 7.36 19.59 15.23
N LEU A 87 7.36 18.43 14.61
CA LEU A 87 8.11 17.24 15.04
C LEU A 87 9.40 17.11 14.23
N SER A 88 9.34 17.28 12.90
CA SER A 88 10.51 17.23 12.04
C SER A 88 10.34 18.09 10.77
N SER A 89 11.44 18.43 10.13
CA SER A 89 11.49 19.03 8.80
C SER A 89 12.82 18.64 8.17
N SER A 90 12.80 17.78 7.16
CA SER A 90 14.00 17.20 6.57
C SER A 90 13.89 17.09 5.06
N GLU A 91 15.03 17.07 4.40
CA GLU A 91 15.17 16.68 3.01
C GLU A 91 16.39 15.78 2.89
N VAL A 92 16.22 14.66 2.18
CA VAL A 92 17.25 13.64 2.04
C VAL A 92 17.30 13.20 0.59
N ARG A 93 18.50 13.02 0.04
CA ARG A 93 18.75 12.33 -1.21
C ARG A 93 19.60 11.11 -0.96
N ASN A 94 19.22 10.00 -1.55
CA ASN A 94 20.00 8.78 -1.54
C ASN A 94 19.84 8.01 -2.85
N ARG A 95 20.80 7.15 -3.12
CA ARG A 95 20.80 6.30 -4.29
C ARG A 95 21.00 4.85 -3.87
N TRP A 96 20.16 3.96 -4.38
CA TRP A 96 20.14 2.54 -4.03
C TRP A 96 20.41 1.70 -5.26
N LEU A 97 21.39 0.80 -5.14
CA LEU A 97 21.73 -0.18 -6.17
C LEU A 97 21.21 -1.55 -5.77
N GLN A 98 20.50 -2.21 -6.67
CA GLN A 98 20.13 -3.61 -6.55
C GLN A 98 20.66 -4.39 -7.74
N VAL A 99 21.23 -5.55 -7.46
CA VAL A 99 21.78 -6.47 -8.43
C VAL A 99 21.05 -7.79 -8.32
N ALA A 100 20.51 -8.27 -9.44
CA ALA A 100 19.92 -9.60 -9.55
C ALA A 100 20.85 -10.47 -10.38
N VAL A 101 21.32 -11.58 -9.82
CA VAL A 101 22.09 -12.60 -10.55
C VAL A 101 21.34 -13.93 -10.47
N ARG A 102 21.16 -14.57 -11.63
CA ARG A 102 20.55 -15.88 -11.72
C ARG A 102 21.52 -16.88 -12.36
N THR A 103 21.70 -18.03 -11.70
CA THR A 103 22.54 -19.14 -12.12
C THR A 103 21.69 -20.37 -12.36
N GLY A 104 22.05 -21.17 -13.35
CA GLY A 104 21.23 -22.29 -13.84
C GLY A 104 20.64 -21.96 -15.21
N ASP A 105 19.33 -22.07 -15.36
CA ASP A 105 18.60 -21.66 -16.58
C ASP A 105 17.18 -21.17 -16.23
N TYR A 106 16.41 -20.72 -17.24
CA TYR A 106 15.05 -20.19 -17.02
C TYR A 106 14.08 -21.21 -16.40
N ASN A 107 14.30 -22.52 -16.62
CA ASN A 107 13.42 -23.56 -16.10
C ASN A 107 13.73 -23.86 -14.64
N LYS A 108 15.04 -23.93 -14.29
CA LYS A 108 15.45 -24.23 -12.94
C LYS A 108 16.71 -23.46 -12.55
N ASP A 109 16.56 -22.51 -11.66
CA ASP A 109 17.62 -21.62 -11.23
C ASP A 109 17.81 -21.60 -9.70
N ASN A 110 18.65 -20.69 -9.23
CA ASN A 110 18.92 -20.48 -7.80
C ASN A 110 17.73 -19.95 -6.99
N THR A 111 16.59 -19.63 -7.62
CA THR A 111 15.35 -19.24 -6.92
C THR A 111 14.36 -20.39 -6.79
N HIS A 112 14.70 -21.56 -7.34
CA HIS A 112 13.86 -22.75 -7.28
C HIS A 112 13.53 -23.14 -5.84
N LYS A 113 12.25 -23.29 -5.52
CA LYS A 113 11.79 -23.67 -4.19
C LYS A 113 12.02 -25.16 -3.95
N VAL A 114 12.72 -25.48 -2.87
CA VAL A 114 12.92 -26.86 -2.41
C VAL A 114 12.08 -27.06 -1.15
N GLY A 115 10.95 -27.74 -1.30
CA GLY A 115 10.01 -27.94 -0.19
C GLY A 115 9.30 -26.66 0.23
N GLU A 116 9.09 -26.48 1.54
CA GLU A 116 8.44 -25.31 2.12
C GLU A 116 9.43 -24.12 2.33
N ARG A 117 10.71 -24.34 2.10
CA ARG A 117 11.73 -23.31 2.29
C ARG A 117 12.07 -22.61 0.97
N GLN A 118 11.87 -21.31 0.95
CA GLN A 118 12.55 -20.45 0.01
C GLN A 118 13.97 -20.21 0.54
N LEU A 119 14.97 -20.63 -0.22
CA LEU A 119 16.35 -20.26 0.10
C LEU A 119 16.55 -18.78 -0.27
N PRO A 120 17.28 -18.00 0.53
CA PRO A 120 17.56 -16.62 0.19
C PRO A 120 18.25 -16.54 -1.17
N SER A 121 17.68 -15.86 -2.11
CA SER A 121 18.25 -15.58 -3.42
C SER A 121 18.35 -14.08 -3.62
N GLY A 122 19.56 -13.56 -3.55
CA GLY A 122 19.85 -12.15 -3.66
C GLY A 122 19.86 -11.40 -2.33
N GLY A 123 20.65 -10.35 -2.26
CA GLY A 123 20.74 -9.45 -1.12
C GLY A 123 19.79 -8.25 -1.25
N PRO A 124 19.65 -7.48 -0.17
CA PRO A 124 18.79 -6.29 -0.15
C PRO A 124 19.32 -5.17 -1.08
N GLY A 125 20.50 -5.34 -1.70
CA GLY A 125 21.20 -4.29 -2.42
C GLY A 125 22.02 -3.39 -1.48
N THR A 126 22.58 -2.32 -2.03
CA THR A 126 23.52 -1.45 -1.32
C THR A 126 23.29 0.02 -1.66
N VAL A 127 23.78 0.92 -0.81
CA VAL A 127 23.81 2.36 -1.09
C VAL A 127 24.85 2.60 -2.19
N ALA A 128 24.43 3.33 -3.24
CA ALA A 128 25.30 3.78 -4.32
C ALA A 128 25.70 5.26 -4.16
N PRO A 129 26.82 5.67 -4.73
CA PRO A 129 27.24 7.07 -4.74
C PRO A 129 26.18 7.96 -5.36
N ILE A 130 25.92 9.12 -4.76
CA ILE A 130 24.97 10.12 -5.27
C ILE A 130 25.59 10.98 -6.37
N ASP A 131 26.92 11.01 -6.49
CA ASP A 131 27.63 11.65 -7.58
C ASP A 131 27.53 10.80 -8.85
N ASP A 132 27.43 11.46 -10.01
CA ASP A 132 27.34 10.80 -11.32
C ASP A 132 28.72 10.42 -11.86
N ASP A 133 29.58 9.86 -10.99
CA ASP A 133 30.89 9.31 -11.37
C ASP A 133 30.75 7.87 -11.87
N ALA A 134 31.03 7.68 -13.15
CA ALA A 134 30.87 6.39 -13.82
C ALA A 134 31.82 5.31 -13.25
N GLU A 135 33.04 5.66 -12.88
CA GLU A 135 34.02 4.69 -12.37
C GLU A 135 33.65 4.23 -10.95
N VAL A 136 33.23 5.16 -10.10
CA VAL A 136 32.81 4.87 -8.73
C VAL A 136 31.52 4.03 -8.74
N LEU A 137 30.56 4.36 -9.62
CA LEU A 137 29.34 3.57 -9.78
C LEU A 137 29.67 2.15 -10.27
N ARG A 138 30.50 2.00 -11.29
CA ARG A 138 30.92 0.69 -11.80
C ARG A 138 31.60 -0.15 -10.74
N ARG A 139 32.42 0.47 -9.88
CA ARG A 139 33.06 -0.22 -8.76
C ARG A 139 32.03 -0.76 -7.75
N ALA A 140 31.00 0.01 -7.41
CA ALA A 140 29.92 -0.44 -6.55
C ALA A 140 29.13 -1.61 -7.18
N ILE A 141 28.80 -1.49 -8.48
CA ILE A 141 28.12 -2.55 -9.24
C ILE A 141 28.96 -3.83 -9.27
N TRP A 142 30.25 -3.73 -9.56
CA TRP A 142 31.15 -4.87 -9.62
C TRP A 142 31.19 -5.66 -8.31
N LEU A 143 31.34 -4.96 -7.18
CA LEU A 143 31.42 -5.62 -5.87
C LEU A 143 30.10 -6.33 -5.53
N GLU A 144 28.98 -5.60 -5.67
CA GLU A 144 27.66 -6.18 -5.43
C GLU A 144 27.34 -7.35 -6.37
N THR A 145 27.80 -7.29 -7.63
CA THR A 145 27.62 -8.39 -8.60
C THR A 145 28.36 -9.64 -8.19
N ASP A 146 29.59 -9.53 -7.67
CA ASP A 146 30.38 -10.68 -7.19
C ASP A 146 29.69 -11.34 -5.98
N ASP A 147 29.24 -10.52 -5.03
CA ASP A 147 28.53 -11.00 -3.83
C ASP A 147 27.24 -11.74 -4.21
N GLN A 148 26.41 -11.15 -5.09
CA GLN A 148 25.17 -11.76 -5.56
C GLN A 148 25.41 -13.03 -6.39
N TYR A 149 26.44 -13.07 -7.21
CA TYR A 149 26.81 -14.27 -7.97
C TYR A 149 27.20 -15.42 -7.03
N ARG A 150 28.05 -15.16 -6.02
CA ARG A 150 28.46 -16.17 -5.04
C ARG A 150 27.26 -16.74 -4.29
N ALA A 151 26.37 -15.89 -3.83
CA ALA A 151 25.14 -16.29 -3.15
C ALA A 151 24.22 -17.14 -4.05
N ALA A 152 24.06 -16.73 -5.32
CA ALA A 152 23.26 -17.47 -6.30
C ALA A 152 23.87 -18.85 -6.62
N ALA A 153 25.20 -18.92 -6.83
CA ALA A 153 25.90 -20.17 -7.11
C ALA A 153 25.81 -21.14 -5.92
N GLU A 154 26.03 -20.65 -4.69
CA GLU A 154 25.90 -21.47 -3.47
C GLU A 154 24.48 -22.02 -3.31
N THR A 155 23.47 -21.17 -3.58
CA THR A 155 22.06 -21.58 -3.49
C THR A 155 21.72 -22.62 -4.54
N LEU A 156 22.19 -22.47 -5.79
CA LEU A 156 21.98 -23.46 -6.84
C LEU A 156 22.62 -24.82 -6.49
N ILE A 157 23.81 -24.81 -5.86
CA ILE A 157 24.43 -26.05 -5.37
C ILE A 157 23.55 -26.74 -4.33
N LYS A 158 23.01 -25.97 -3.36
CA LYS A 158 22.11 -26.52 -2.35
C LYS A 158 20.84 -27.11 -2.97
N ILE A 159 20.27 -26.45 -3.99
CA ILE A 159 19.12 -26.96 -4.74
C ILE A 159 19.45 -28.26 -5.48
N LYS A 160 20.60 -28.31 -6.16
CA LYS A 160 21.06 -29.51 -6.92
C LYS A 160 21.41 -30.69 -6.01
N THR A 161 21.91 -30.45 -4.82
CA THR A 161 22.31 -31.47 -3.85
C THR A 161 21.23 -31.88 -2.87
N GLY A 162 20.15 -31.10 -2.76
CA GLY A 162 19.01 -31.40 -1.91
C GLY A 162 18.29 -32.67 -2.38
N ARG A 163 18.27 -33.72 -1.51
CA ARG A 163 17.68 -35.05 -1.79
C ARG A 163 16.24 -35.15 -1.32
N GLU A 164 15.44 -34.11 -1.41
CA GLU A 164 14.02 -34.25 -1.08
C GLU A 164 13.26 -34.82 -2.28
N VAL A 165 12.87 -36.10 -2.15
CA VAL A 165 11.88 -36.72 -3.05
C VAL A 165 10.53 -36.14 -2.68
N LYS A 166 10.14 -35.03 -3.31
CA LYS A 166 8.76 -34.53 -3.25
C LYS A 166 8.08 -34.78 -4.59
N VAL A 167 6.81 -35.16 -4.49
CA VAL A 167 5.93 -35.21 -5.65
C VAL A 167 5.79 -33.75 -6.13
N GLU A 168 6.39 -33.44 -7.28
CA GLU A 168 6.20 -32.13 -7.92
C GLU A 168 4.72 -31.94 -8.20
N THR A 169 4.14 -30.87 -7.69
CA THR A 169 2.79 -30.45 -8.08
C THR A 169 2.82 -29.95 -9.53
N ALA A 170 1.67 -29.95 -10.21
CA ALA A 170 1.60 -29.43 -11.58
C ALA A 170 2.14 -27.97 -11.66
N GLU A 171 1.91 -27.17 -10.62
CA GLU A 171 2.38 -25.80 -10.49
C GLU A 171 3.91 -25.71 -10.30
N GLY A 172 4.53 -26.71 -9.66
CA GLY A 172 5.97 -26.83 -9.51
C GLY A 172 6.72 -27.16 -10.81
N GLN A 173 6.01 -27.52 -11.88
CA GLN A 173 6.59 -27.75 -13.21
C GLN A 173 6.74 -26.47 -14.04
N ALA A 174 6.17 -25.34 -13.60
CA ALA A 174 6.37 -24.05 -14.29
C ALA A 174 7.83 -23.59 -14.15
N PRO A 175 8.42 -22.93 -15.17
CA PRO A 175 9.75 -22.33 -15.09
C PRO A 175 9.90 -21.41 -13.88
N ASP A 176 11.13 -21.26 -13.38
CA ASP A 176 11.42 -20.36 -12.27
C ASP A 176 11.41 -18.90 -12.69
N PHE A 177 11.77 -18.62 -13.95
CA PHE A 177 11.84 -17.27 -14.48
C PHE A 177 11.37 -17.20 -15.93
N SER A 178 10.61 -16.16 -16.29
CA SER A 178 10.18 -15.93 -17.67
C SER A 178 11.23 -15.15 -18.45
N LYS A 179 11.37 -15.49 -19.73
CA LYS A 179 12.14 -14.68 -20.66
C LYS A 179 11.20 -13.66 -21.29
N GLU A 180 11.54 -12.37 -21.15
CA GLU A 180 10.72 -11.29 -21.64
C GLU A 180 11.38 -10.55 -22.81
N GLN A 181 10.57 -9.80 -23.56
CA GLN A 181 11.10 -8.96 -24.65
C GLN A 181 11.86 -7.77 -24.05
N PRO A 182 13.06 -7.45 -24.58
CA PRO A 182 13.81 -6.29 -24.12
C PRO A 182 13.13 -4.97 -24.51
N HIS A 183 13.16 -3.99 -23.62
CA HIS A 183 12.64 -2.65 -23.85
C HIS A 183 13.71 -1.60 -23.68
N LYS A 184 13.71 -0.58 -24.56
CA LYS A 184 14.56 0.60 -24.43
C LYS A 184 13.69 1.85 -24.34
N SER A 185 13.72 2.51 -23.19
CA SER A 185 12.94 3.71 -22.92
C SER A 185 13.72 4.66 -22.02
N PHE A 186 13.87 5.91 -22.46
CA PHE A 186 14.63 6.93 -21.73
C PHE A 186 13.74 8.14 -21.49
N GLY A 187 12.96 8.07 -20.41
CA GLY A 187 12.13 9.17 -19.95
C GLY A 187 12.92 10.23 -19.20
N PRO A 188 12.30 11.38 -18.91
CA PRO A 188 12.94 12.47 -18.19
C PRO A 188 13.28 12.08 -16.76
N GLN A 189 14.38 12.64 -16.25
CA GLN A 189 14.68 12.65 -14.82
C GLN A 189 13.83 13.71 -14.13
N VAL A 190 13.48 13.45 -12.88
CA VAL A 190 12.66 14.32 -12.06
C VAL A 190 13.41 14.75 -10.79
N SER A 191 13.17 15.96 -10.38
CA SER A 191 13.60 16.51 -9.09
C SER A 191 12.64 17.60 -8.66
N PHE A 192 12.69 18.00 -7.41
CA PHE A 192 11.97 19.17 -6.94
C PHE A 192 12.91 20.11 -6.19
N THR A 193 12.54 21.39 -6.17
CA THR A 193 13.08 22.37 -5.23
C THR A 193 11.93 22.81 -4.34
N LEU A 194 12.05 22.57 -3.02
CA LEU A 194 10.99 22.81 -2.07
C LEU A 194 11.44 23.77 -0.97
N ASP A 195 10.82 24.97 -0.90
CA ASP A 195 10.87 25.73 0.34
C ASP A 195 9.96 25.08 1.39
N ARG A 196 10.56 24.54 2.43
CA ARG A 196 9.83 23.84 3.51
C ARG A 196 9.16 24.78 4.50
N LYS A 197 9.57 26.06 4.58
CA LYS A 197 9.01 27.01 5.55
C LYS A 197 7.49 27.25 5.41
N PRO A 198 6.93 27.45 4.21
CA PRO A 198 5.48 27.51 4.04
C PRO A 198 4.79 26.24 4.52
N TRP A 199 5.34 25.09 4.23
CA TRP A 199 4.82 23.82 4.70
C TRP A 199 4.97 23.68 6.23
N GLU A 200 6.02 24.11 6.85
CA GLU A 200 6.19 24.18 8.30
C GLU A 200 5.14 25.06 9.01
N ALA A 201 4.68 26.13 8.43
CA ALA A 201 3.60 26.94 8.97
C ALA A 201 2.22 26.27 8.82
N ARG A 202 1.87 25.62 7.69
CA ARG A 202 0.62 24.87 7.45
C ARG A 202 0.39 23.76 8.47
N VAL A 203 1.39 22.98 8.85
CA VAL A 203 1.28 21.90 9.84
C VAL A 203 1.04 22.37 11.24
N ARG A 204 1.75 23.37 11.65
CA ARG A 204 1.46 23.95 12.96
C ARG A 204 -0.02 24.33 13.06
N ALA A 205 -0.60 24.90 11.99
CA ALA A 205 -1.98 25.28 12.06
C ALA A 205 -2.95 24.13 11.86
N TYR A 206 -2.70 23.19 10.93
CA TYR A 206 -3.56 22.04 10.74
C TYR A 206 -3.63 21.19 12.01
N THR A 207 -2.50 20.91 12.66
CA THR A 207 -2.47 20.16 13.91
C THR A 207 -3.01 20.94 15.11
N LYS A 208 -2.97 22.28 15.07
CA LYS A 208 -3.51 23.11 16.14
C LYS A 208 -5.03 22.93 16.29
N SER A 209 -5.75 22.76 15.19
CA SER A 209 -7.21 22.58 15.21
C SER A 209 -7.66 21.32 15.98
N PHE A 210 -6.82 20.29 16.03
CA PHE A 210 -7.13 19.05 16.74
C PHE A 210 -7.04 19.17 18.26
N ARG A 211 -6.30 20.16 18.78
CA ARG A 211 -6.21 20.43 20.23
C ARG A 211 -7.54 20.88 20.84
N GLU A 212 -8.49 21.30 20.02
CA GLU A 212 -9.80 21.79 20.48
C GLU A 212 -10.71 20.67 20.98
N SER A 213 -10.40 19.41 20.64
CA SER A 213 -11.20 18.25 21.07
C SER A 213 -10.47 17.42 22.13
N PRO A 214 -11.07 17.23 23.32
CA PRO A 214 -10.51 16.35 24.35
C PRO A 214 -10.54 14.87 23.97
N ALA A 215 -11.30 14.49 22.96
CA ALA A 215 -11.35 13.12 22.43
C ALA A 215 -10.08 12.74 21.64
N ILE A 216 -9.30 13.75 21.19
CA ILE A 216 -8.08 13.54 20.42
C ILE A 216 -6.87 13.57 21.36
N LEU A 217 -6.27 12.41 21.58
CA LEU A 217 -5.09 12.26 22.43
C LEU A 217 -3.79 12.55 21.66
N ASN A 218 -3.77 12.21 20.39
CA ASN A 218 -2.62 12.45 19.52
C ASN A 218 -3.10 12.89 18.13
N SER A 219 -2.33 13.77 17.50
CA SER A 219 -2.56 14.20 16.13
C SER A 219 -1.24 14.34 15.40
N ILE A 220 -1.17 13.79 14.21
CA ILE A 220 -0.01 13.92 13.34
C ILE A 220 -0.51 14.33 11.95
N VAL A 221 0.09 15.34 11.38
CA VAL A 221 -0.22 15.75 10.00
C VAL A 221 1.04 15.68 9.16
N THR A 222 1.02 15.09 8.01
CA THR A 222 2.14 14.77 7.13
C THR A 222 2.05 15.49 5.80
N PHE A 223 3.05 16.30 5.49
CA PHE A 223 3.39 16.58 4.11
C PHE A 223 4.64 15.80 3.71
N SER A 224 4.60 15.13 2.59
CA SER A 224 5.75 14.50 1.97
C SER A 224 5.79 14.76 0.46
N ALA A 225 7.00 15.00 -0.05
CA ALA A 225 7.31 15.05 -1.47
C ALA A 225 8.37 13.99 -1.77
N LEU A 226 8.16 13.21 -2.82
CA LEU A 226 9.04 12.14 -3.24
C LEU A 226 9.29 12.26 -4.74
N ALA A 227 10.54 12.51 -5.15
CA ALA A 227 10.99 12.33 -6.53
C ALA A 227 11.86 11.08 -6.59
N GLN A 228 11.57 10.21 -7.54
CA GLN A 228 12.26 8.94 -7.72
C GLN A 228 12.64 8.78 -9.19
N ASN A 229 13.94 8.57 -9.46
CA ASN A 229 14.47 8.25 -10.78
C ASN A 229 14.96 6.81 -10.77
N VAL A 230 14.49 6.01 -11.69
CA VAL A 230 14.83 4.59 -11.84
C VAL A 230 15.61 4.38 -13.12
N TYR A 231 16.70 3.62 -13.02
CA TYR A 231 17.55 3.19 -14.12
C TYR A 231 17.66 1.68 -14.05
N GLN A 232 17.34 0.98 -15.14
CA GLN A 232 17.44 -0.48 -15.20
C GLN A 232 18.16 -0.92 -16.47
N VAL A 233 19.03 -1.91 -16.32
CA VAL A 233 19.66 -2.62 -17.45
C VAL A 233 19.71 -4.12 -17.13
N ASN A 234 19.56 -4.98 -18.14
CA ASN A 234 19.70 -6.42 -17.95
C ASN A 234 20.32 -7.10 -19.17
N THR A 235 20.76 -8.35 -18.99
CA THR A 235 21.42 -9.16 -20.02
C THR A 235 20.52 -9.58 -21.19
N GLU A 236 19.21 -9.41 -21.08
CA GLU A 236 18.27 -9.60 -22.19
C GLU A 236 18.23 -8.40 -23.14
N GLY A 237 18.83 -7.27 -22.74
CA GLY A 237 18.93 -6.05 -23.55
C GLY A 237 17.99 -4.91 -23.16
N THR A 238 17.27 -5.06 -22.06
CA THR A 238 16.44 -3.97 -21.50
C THR A 238 17.31 -2.84 -20.98
N GLN A 239 16.95 -1.59 -21.32
CA GLN A 239 17.56 -0.35 -20.85
C GLN A 239 16.47 0.68 -20.58
N LEU A 240 16.24 1.00 -19.32
CA LEU A 240 15.14 1.87 -18.90
C LEU A 240 15.64 3.01 -18.04
N GLN A 241 15.04 4.18 -18.26
CA GLN A 241 15.17 5.36 -17.42
C GLN A 241 13.81 6.03 -17.33
N PHE A 242 13.31 6.25 -16.13
CA PHE A 242 12.08 7.01 -15.91
C PHE A 242 12.06 7.67 -14.54
N GLY A 243 11.31 8.76 -14.43
CA GLY A 243 11.14 9.51 -13.19
C GLY A 243 9.69 9.63 -12.78
N GLN A 244 9.43 9.67 -11.49
CA GLN A 244 8.11 9.91 -10.89
C GLN A 244 8.23 10.90 -9.74
N ILE A 245 7.26 11.81 -9.63
CA ILE A 245 7.09 12.67 -8.46
C ILE A 245 5.72 12.37 -7.85
N ARG A 246 5.67 12.36 -6.52
CA ARG A 246 4.43 12.18 -5.75
C ARG A 246 4.45 13.10 -4.56
N TYR A 247 3.29 13.64 -4.23
CA TYR A 247 3.07 14.44 -3.03
C TYR A 247 1.94 13.81 -2.23
N ARG A 248 2.06 13.89 -0.90
CA ARG A 248 1.00 13.46 0.03
C ARG A 248 0.90 14.45 1.17
N LEU A 249 -0.32 14.78 1.52
CA LEU A 249 -0.67 15.37 2.81
C LEU A 249 -1.56 14.38 3.55
N GLU A 250 -1.09 13.89 4.69
CA GLU A 250 -1.82 12.96 5.53
C GLU A 250 -2.19 13.62 6.84
N LEU A 251 -3.44 13.45 7.27
CA LEU A 251 -3.95 13.84 8.57
C LEU A 251 -4.26 12.56 9.34
N PHE A 252 -3.64 12.40 10.49
CA PHE A 252 -3.85 11.27 11.39
C PHE A 252 -4.20 11.76 12.78
N ILE A 253 -5.25 11.20 13.38
CA ILE A 253 -5.65 11.46 14.76
C ILE A 253 -5.95 10.16 15.49
N GLN A 254 -5.66 10.15 16.78
CA GLN A 254 -5.87 9.02 17.65
C GLN A 254 -6.56 9.45 18.93
N GLY A 255 -7.54 8.67 19.35
CA GLY A 255 -8.27 8.79 20.60
C GLY A 255 -8.41 7.46 21.31
N LYS A 256 -8.99 7.46 22.48
CA LYS A 256 -9.25 6.23 23.25
C LYS A 256 -10.61 6.31 23.90
N ALA A 257 -11.45 5.29 23.70
CA ALA A 257 -12.74 5.19 24.32
C ALA A 257 -12.63 4.83 25.82
N PRO A 258 -13.68 5.08 26.62
CA PRO A 258 -13.66 4.84 28.09
C PRO A 258 -13.36 3.40 28.47
N ASP A 259 -13.66 2.43 27.61
CA ASP A 259 -13.38 1.01 27.81
C ASP A 259 -11.94 0.57 27.44
N GLY A 260 -11.12 1.53 26.95
CA GLY A 260 -9.73 1.28 26.57
C GLY A 260 -9.51 1.07 25.07
N MET A 261 -10.56 1.00 24.24
CA MET A 261 -10.43 0.81 22.79
C MET A 261 -9.70 1.99 22.16
N ASN A 262 -8.61 1.72 21.44
CA ASN A 262 -7.94 2.71 20.60
C ASN A 262 -8.80 3.00 19.36
N ILE A 263 -8.96 4.27 19.07
CA ILE A 263 -9.71 4.78 17.92
C ILE A 263 -8.77 5.63 17.10
N GLU A 264 -8.73 5.36 15.82
CA GLU A 264 -7.88 6.05 14.86
C GLU A 264 -8.73 6.56 13.70
N ARG A 265 -8.41 7.75 13.23
CA ARG A 265 -8.97 8.31 12.01
C ARG A 265 -7.86 8.95 11.21
N TYR A 266 -7.94 8.81 9.90
CA TYR A 266 -7.01 9.46 9.00
C TYR A 266 -7.72 9.90 7.72
N TYR A 267 -7.10 10.86 7.05
CA TYR A 267 -7.46 11.30 5.71
C TYR A 267 -6.20 11.66 4.94
N ASN A 268 -6.09 11.29 3.68
CA ASN A 268 -4.94 11.65 2.85
C ASN A 268 -5.38 12.32 1.55
N PHE A 269 -4.59 13.32 1.15
CA PHE A 269 -4.62 13.92 -0.16
C PHE A 269 -3.38 13.44 -0.90
N ASP A 270 -3.52 12.90 -2.08
CA ASP A 270 -2.44 12.46 -2.94
C ASP A 270 -2.50 13.20 -4.26
N TRP A 271 -1.36 13.70 -4.74
CA TRP A 271 -1.30 14.36 -6.03
C TRP A 271 0.08 14.21 -6.68
N VAL A 272 0.12 14.40 -8.00
CA VAL A 272 1.33 14.32 -8.83
C VAL A 272 1.72 15.69 -9.36
N ASP A 273 0.76 16.47 -9.84
CA ASP A 273 0.99 17.83 -10.33
C ASP A 273 0.88 18.82 -9.15
N PRO A 274 1.88 19.67 -8.90
CA PRO A 274 1.85 20.65 -7.81
C PRO A 274 0.62 21.57 -7.77
N LYS A 275 -0.01 21.82 -8.91
CA LYS A 275 -1.24 22.64 -8.98
C LYS A 275 -2.47 21.94 -8.40
N ASP A 276 -2.45 20.60 -8.28
CA ASP A 276 -3.51 19.79 -7.72
C ASP A 276 -3.40 19.67 -6.18
N ALA A 277 -2.43 20.38 -5.56
CA ALA A 277 -2.28 20.42 -4.11
C ALA A 277 -3.56 20.92 -3.41
N PRO A 278 -3.97 20.27 -2.29
CA PRO A 278 -5.16 20.69 -1.58
C PRO A 278 -5.00 22.13 -1.04
N ASP A 279 -6.05 22.92 -1.17
CA ASP A 279 -6.12 24.22 -0.53
C ASP A 279 -6.42 24.11 0.99
N ASP A 280 -6.20 25.19 1.73
CA ASP A 280 -6.43 25.21 3.18
C ASP A 280 -7.90 24.96 3.56
N LYS A 281 -8.86 25.28 2.66
CA LYS A 281 -10.27 25.04 2.88
C LYS A 281 -10.60 23.55 2.81
N ALA A 282 -10.07 22.84 1.81
CA ALA A 282 -10.23 21.38 1.70
C ALA A 282 -9.66 20.66 2.93
N VAL A 283 -8.46 21.07 3.37
CA VAL A 283 -7.84 20.53 4.58
C VAL A 283 -8.63 20.85 5.84
N ALA A 284 -9.19 22.05 5.97
CA ALA A 284 -10.02 22.42 7.10
C ALA A 284 -11.31 21.58 7.16
N VAL A 285 -11.95 21.31 6.01
CA VAL A 285 -13.13 20.42 5.92
C VAL A 285 -12.78 19.01 6.36
N ALA A 286 -11.69 18.42 5.82
CA ALA A 286 -11.23 17.09 6.22
C ALA A 286 -10.92 17.02 7.73
N SER A 287 -10.22 18.03 8.27
CA SER A 287 -9.89 18.11 9.71
C SER A 287 -11.14 18.19 10.58
N ALA A 288 -12.15 18.98 10.19
CA ALA A 288 -13.41 19.09 10.91
C ALA A 288 -14.20 17.77 10.89
N THR A 289 -14.20 17.07 9.74
CA THR A 289 -14.82 15.74 9.59
C THR A 289 -14.16 14.73 10.52
N LEU A 290 -12.82 14.62 10.47
CA LEU A 290 -12.06 13.71 11.33
C LEU A 290 -12.32 13.98 12.82
N ARG A 291 -12.35 15.24 13.24
CA ARG A 291 -12.63 15.62 14.64
C ARG A 291 -14.04 15.19 15.06
N LYS A 292 -15.05 15.50 14.25
CA LYS A 292 -16.45 15.11 14.53
C LYS A 292 -16.60 13.59 14.63
N GLU A 293 -15.96 12.84 13.73
CA GLU A 293 -15.98 11.38 13.73
C GLU A 293 -15.29 10.82 14.96
N MET A 294 -14.12 11.36 15.34
CA MET A 294 -13.41 10.93 16.55
C MET A 294 -14.26 11.16 17.81
N GLU A 295 -14.87 12.33 17.96
CA GLU A 295 -15.77 12.64 19.08
C GLU A 295 -16.96 11.68 19.14
N GLY A 296 -17.56 11.40 17.99
CA GLY A 296 -18.65 10.44 17.86
C GLY A 296 -18.22 9.01 18.22
N LEU A 297 -17.10 8.55 17.67
CA LEU A 297 -16.58 7.18 17.86
C LEU A 297 -16.14 6.91 19.30
N VAL A 298 -15.52 7.89 19.97
CA VAL A 298 -15.14 7.76 21.39
C VAL A 298 -16.36 7.54 22.27
N ALA A 299 -17.50 8.17 21.93
CA ALA A 299 -18.77 8.06 22.66
C ALA A 299 -19.64 6.89 22.18
N ALA A 300 -19.40 6.35 20.99
CA ALA A 300 -20.24 5.33 20.36
C ALA A 300 -20.26 4.03 21.15
N PRO A 301 -21.38 3.28 21.15
CA PRO A 301 -21.45 1.94 21.70
C PRO A 301 -20.65 0.95 20.84
N ILE A 302 -20.20 -0.13 21.48
CA ILE A 302 -19.59 -1.27 20.78
C ILE A 302 -20.68 -2.03 20.02
N ASN A 303 -20.39 -2.42 18.78
CA ASN A 303 -21.26 -3.33 18.06
C ASN A 303 -21.04 -4.78 18.52
N GLU A 304 -22.12 -5.50 18.73
CA GLU A 304 -22.05 -6.95 18.99
C GLU A 304 -21.85 -7.73 17.68
N PRO A 305 -21.21 -8.92 17.75
CA PRO A 305 -21.07 -9.78 16.57
C PRO A 305 -22.40 -10.02 15.87
N THR A 306 -22.42 -9.89 14.56
CA THR A 306 -23.65 -10.07 13.78
C THR A 306 -23.35 -10.53 12.37
N VAL A 307 -24.34 -11.16 11.74
CA VAL A 307 -24.36 -11.53 10.34
C VAL A 307 -25.62 -10.95 9.70
N GLY A 308 -25.48 -10.15 8.67
CA GLY A 308 -26.63 -9.51 8.02
C GLY A 308 -26.25 -8.67 6.81
N PRO A 309 -27.24 -7.97 6.21
CA PRO A 309 -27.01 -7.13 5.06
C PRO A 309 -26.15 -5.90 5.41
N ALA A 310 -25.26 -5.55 4.49
CA ALA A 310 -24.38 -4.39 4.65
C ALA A 310 -24.18 -3.62 3.35
N LEU A 311 -24.05 -2.31 3.48
CA LEU A 311 -23.67 -1.39 2.42
C LEU A 311 -22.26 -0.85 2.74
N LEU A 312 -21.32 -1.03 1.82
CA LEU A 312 -19.98 -0.44 1.90
C LEU A 312 -19.94 0.73 0.92
N THR A 313 -19.47 1.90 1.37
CA THR A 313 -19.18 3.03 0.46
C THR A 313 -18.13 2.64 -0.58
N GLY A 314 -17.95 3.44 -1.62
CA GLY A 314 -16.99 3.10 -2.69
C GLY A 314 -15.57 2.93 -2.17
N ARG A 315 -15.11 3.83 -1.30
CA ARG A 315 -13.79 3.74 -0.66
C ARG A 315 -13.65 2.49 0.22
N ALA A 316 -14.67 2.19 1.04
CA ALA A 316 -14.68 0.99 1.87
C ALA A 316 -14.72 -0.29 1.02
N ALA A 317 -15.51 -0.30 -0.06
CA ALA A 317 -15.57 -1.41 -1.01
C ALA A 317 -14.23 -1.61 -1.75
N ALA A 318 -13.53 -0.53 -2.10
CA ALA A 318 -12.21 -0.59 -2.72
C ALA A 318 -11.20 -1.33 -1.83
N VAL A 319 -11.11 -0.98 -0.54
CA VAL A 319 -10.24 -1.68 0.42
C VAL A 319 -10.71 -3.13 0.63
N PHE A 320 -12.02 -3.36 0.71
CA PHE A 320 -12.57 -4.70 0.80
C PHE A 320 -12.12 -5.59 -0.36
N PHE A 321 -12.22 -5.13 -1.61
CA PHE A 321 -11.75 -5.89 -2.77
C PHE A 321 -10.22 -6.08 -2.77
N HIS A 322 -9.45 -5.07 -2.35
CA HIS A 322 -8.00 -5.17 -2.21
C HIS A 322 -7.61 -6.34 -1.31
N GLU A 323 -8.25 -6.49 -0.14
CA GLU A 323 -7.93 -7.52 0.84
C GLU A 323 -8.55 -8.88 0.50
N VAL A 324 -9.82 -8.89 0.08
CA VAL A 324 -10.57 -10.13 -0.11
C VAL A 324 -10.21 -10.82 -1.43
N PHE A 325 -9.95 -10.04 -2.47
CA PHE A 325 -9.66 -10.54 -3.82
C PHE A 325 -8.19 -10.30 -4.21
N GLY A 326 -7.70 -9.06 -4.14
CA GLY A 326 -6.45 -8.64 -4.76
C GLY A 326 -5.25 -9.47 -4.34
N HIS A 327 -4.98 -9.60 -3.04
CA HIS A 327 -3.86 -10.44 -2.56
C HIS A 327 -3.94 -11.91 -3.00
N ARG A 328 -5.13 -12.41 -3.32
CA ARG A 328 -5.30 -13.78 -3.83
C ARG A 328 -5.21 -13.88 -5.34
N ALA A 329 -5.21 -12.74 -6.05
CA ALA A 329 -4.97 -12.67 -7.48
C ALA A 329 -3.48 -12.49 -7.81
N GLU A 330 -2.59 -12.27 -6.80
CA GLU A 330 -1.15 -12.23 -6.96
C GLU A 330 -0.62 -13.61 -7.39
N GLY A 331 -0.06 -13.69 -8.62
CA GLY A 331 0.23 -14.96 -9.29
C GLY A 331 1.22 -15.86 -8.53
N HIS A 332 2.28 -15.29 -7.93
CA HIS A 332 3.27 -16.09 -7.19
C HIS A 332 2.65 -16.94 -6.06
N ARG A 333 1.52 -16.50 -5.47
CA ARG A 333 0.78 -17.26 -4.46
C ARG A 333 0.09 -18.51 -5.01
N GLN A 334 -0.18 -18.55 -6.31
CA GLN A 334 -0.75 -19.74 -6.94
C GLN A 334 0.29 -20.85 -7.13
N LYS A 335 1.59 -20.48 -7.22
CA LYS A 335 2.71 -21.41 -7.36
C LYS A 335 3.18 -21.95 -6.01
N ASP A 336 3.08 -21.17 -4.94
CA ASP A 336 3.61 -21.49 -3.63
C ASP A 336 2.73 -22.54 -2.92
N ILE A 337 3.31 -23.69 -2.61
CA ILE A 337 2.60 -24.78 -1.91
C ILE A 337 2.29 -24.44 -0.44
N THR A 338 2.93 -23.44 0.14
CA THR A 338 2.66 -22.95 1.49
C THR A 338 1.48 -21.98 1.51
N GLU A 339 1.07 -21.48 0.36
CA GLU A 339 -0.09 -20.61 0.16
C GLU A 339 -1.39 -21.42 0.04
N GLY A 340 -2.50 -20.79 0.35
CA GLY A 340 -3.84 -21.41 0.30
C GLY A 340 -4.34 -21.71 -1.09
N GLN A 341 -3.78 -21.06 -2.12
CA GLN A 341 -4.09 -21.25 -3.54
C GLN A 341 -5.60 -21.15 -3.83
N THR A 342 -6.29 -20.18 -3.19
CA THR A 342 -7.76 -20.03 -3.25
C THR A 342 -8.29 -19.99 -4.68
N PHE A 343 -7.55 -19.38 -5.60
CA PHE A 343 -7.95 -19.19 -6.99
C PHE A 343 -7.17 -20.03 -8.01
N ALA A 344 -6.17 -20.83 -7.58
CA ALA A 344 -5.28 -21.56 -8.50
C ALA A 344 -6.04 -22.43 -9.52
N LYS A 345 -7.16 -23.05 -9.13
CA LYS A 345 -7.99 -23.91 -9.97
C LYS A 345 -9.31 -23.25 -10.40
N LYS A 346 -9.41 -21.91 -10.30
CA LYS A 346 -10.65 -21.18 -10.53
C LYS A 346 -10.64 -20.37 -11.84
N VAL A 347 -9.55 -20.42 -12.60
CA VAL A 347 -9.51 -19.77 -13.91
C VAL A 347 -10.57 -20.37 -14.82
N GLY A 348 -11.43 -19.52 -15.39
CA GLY A 348 -12.60 -19.90 -16.16
C GLY A 348 -13.88 -20.17 -15.36
N GLU A 349 -13.80 -20.15 -14.02
CA GLU A 349 -14.98 -20.31 -13.14
C GLU A 349 -15.53 -18.95 -12.69
N SER A 350 -16.82 -18.93 -12.38
CA SER A 350 -17.50 -17.77 -11.79
C SER A 350 -17.12 -17.66 -10.30
N ILE A 351 -16.58 -16.52 -9.90
CA ILE A 351 -16.19 -16.21 -8.52
C ILE A 351 -16.88 -14.96 -7.98
N LEU A 352 -17.51 -14.19 -8.87
CA LEU A 352 -18.26 -12.96 -8.58
C LEU A 352 -19.61 -12.99 -9.30
N PRO A 353 -20.58 -12.16 -8.90
CA PRO A 353 -21.78 -11.91 -9.69
C PRO A 353 -21.43 -11.43 -11.11
N GLU A 354 -22.22 -11.86 -12.10
CA GLU A 354 -21.99 -11.59 -13.53
C GLU A 354 -21.89 -10.09 -13.86
N PHE A 355 -22.52 -9.23 -13.07
CA PHE A 355 -22.48 -7.79 -13.29
C PHE A 355 -21.17 -7.12 -12.85
N LEU A 356 -20.24 -7.85 -12.24
CA LEU A 356 -18.96 -7.33 -11.77
C LEU A 356 -17.80 -7.80 -12.65
N SER A 357 -16.87 -6.88 -12.90
CA SER A 357 -15.56 -7.15 -13.48
C SER A 357 -14.48 -6.49 -12.64
N ILE A 358 -13.27 -7.05 -12.64
CA ILE A 358 -12.12 -6.50 -11.93
C ILE A 358 -10.95 -6.42 -12.90
N VAL A 359 -10.33 -5.25 -12.97
CA VAL A 359 -9.10 -5.03 -13.72
C VAL A 359 -8.02 -4.50 -12.79
N ASP A 360 -6.76 -4.86 -13.01
CA ASP A 360 -5.63 -4.07 -12.51
C ASP A 360 -5.03 -3.28 -13.68
N ASP A 361 -5.13 -1.95 -13.61
CA ASP A 361 -4.70 -1.05 -14.69
C ASP A 361 -3.60 -0.11 -14.21
N THR A 362 -2.38 -0.62 -14.17
CA THR A 362 -1.19 0.14 -13.76
C THR A 362 -0.76 1.21 -14.77
N THR A 363 -1.39 1.25 -15.95
CA THR A 363 -1.15 2.29 -16.96
C THR A 363 -1.98 3.55 -16.72
N ARG A 364 -2.99 3.46 -15.86
CA ARG A 364 -3.94 4.55 -15.60
C ARG A 364 -3.41 5.50 -14.55
N LYS A 365 -3.31 6.80 -14.89
CA LYS A 365 -2.81 7.85 -14.00
C LYS A 365 -3.85 8.41 -13.05
N LYS A 366 -5.11 8.52 -13.51
CA LYS A 366 -6.23 9.11 -12.75
C LYS A 366 -7.51 8.31 -12.92
N LEU A 367 -8.35 8.34 -11.90
CA LEU A 367 -9.75 7.94 -11.99
C LEU A 367 -10.63 9.14 -11.57
N GLY A 368 -11.43 9.66 -12.51
CA GLY A 368 -12.05 10.97 -12.31
C GLY A 368 -10.96 12.04 -12.13
N ASN A 369 -11.01 12.75 -11.00
CA ASN A 369 -10.03 13.77 -10.63
C ASN A 369 -8.91 13.24 -9.70
N GLU A 370 -9.02 12.00 -9.21
CA GLU A 370 -8.08 11.42 -8.26
C GLU A 370 -6.86 10.83 -8.97
N ASP A 371 -5.64 11.20 -8.55
CA ASP A 371 -4.41 10.57 -8.99
C ASP A 371 -4.30 9.16 -8.39
N LEU A 372 -3.83 8.19 -9.20
CA LEU A 372 -3.66 6.81 -8.80
C LEU A 372 -2.20 6.52 -8.46
N LEU A 373 -1.93 6.10 -7.22
CA LEU A 373 -0.58 5.81 -6.73
C LEU A 373 0.03 4.52 -7.32
N GLY A 374 -0.82 3.59 -7.76
CA GLY A 374 -0.39 2.35 -8.39
C GLY A 374 0.03 2.49 -9.85
N TYR A 375 0.05 3.71 -10.41
CA TYR A 375 0.56 3.98 -11.75
C TYR A 375 2.07 3.85 -11.82
N TYR A 376 2.59 3.18 -12.85
CA TYR A 376 4.00 3.17 -13.26
C TYR A 376 4.12 2.88 -14.77
N GLN A 377 5.30 3.09 -15.36
CA GLN A 377 5.56 2.80 -16.77
C GLN A 377 6.11 1.39 -16.98
N PHE A 378 6.97 0.95 -16.09
CA PHE A 378 7.57 -0.37 -16.05
C PHE A 378 7.57 -0.86 -14.61
N ASP A 379 7.43 -2.16 -14.43
CA ASP A 379 7.56 -2.78 -13.12
C ASP A 379 9.03 -2.88 -12.65
N ASP A 380 9.25 -3.40 -11.45
CA ASP A 380 10.59 -3.49 -10.87
C ASP A 380 11.46 -4.60 -11.52
N GLU A 381 10.90 -5.37 -12.45
CA GLU A 381 11.60 -6.37 -13.26
C GLU A 381 11.83 -5.90 -14.72
N GLY A 382 11.44 -4.67 -15.04
CA GLY A 382 11.63 -4.05 -16.36
C GLY A 382 10.60 -4.45 -17.41
N VAL A 383 9.47 -5.00 -16.99
CA VAL A 383 8.35 -5.34 -17.88
C VAL A 383 7.39 -4.14 -17.96
N PRO A 384 6.90 -3.77 -19.16
CA PRO A 384 5.95 -2.67 -19.31
C PRO A 384 4.68 -2.89 -18.48
N ALA A 385 4.21 -1.84 -17.84
CA ALA A 385 2.90 -1.80 -17.19
C ALA A 385 1.78 -2.16 -18.18
N GLN A 386 0.79 -2.91 -17.71
CA GLN A 386 -0.34 -3.36 -18.55
C GLN A 386 -1.65 -3.24 -17.78
N LYS A 387 -2.75 -3.07 -18.53
CA LYS A 387 -4.09 -3.31 -18.02
C LYS A 387 -4.38 -4.80 -18.09
N VAL A 388 -4.60 -5.43 -16.94
CA VAL A 388 -4.91 -6.86 -16.83
C VAL A 388 -6.37 -7.04 -16.40
N THR A 389 -7.15 -7.75 -17.18
CA THR A 389 -8.51 -8.16 -16.79
C THR A 389 -8.41 -9.41 -15.92
N LEU A 390 -8.55 -9.25 -14.62
CA LEU A 390 -8.49 -10.33 -13.64
C LEU A 390 -9.80 -11.10 -13.61
N VAL A 391 -10.93 -10.39 -13.60
CA VAL A 391 -12.28 -10.96 -13.65
C VAL A 391 -13.09 -10.26 -14.73
N ASP A 392 -13.70 -11.03 -15.61
CA ASP A 392 -14.61 -10.54 -16.64
C ASP A 392 -16.02 -11.10 -16.40
N ARG A 393 -16.98 -10.22 -16.14
CA ARG A 393 -18.38 -10.58 -15.86
C ARG A 393 -18.49 -11.78 -14.91
N GLY A 394 -17.88 -11.63 -13.75
CA GLY A 394 -17.87 -12.62 -12.67
C GLY A 394 -16.90 -13.78 -12.84
N VAL A 395 -16.32 -14.00 -14.03
CA VAL A 395 -15.46 -15.14 -14.34
C VAL A 395 -13.98 -14.77 -14.19
N LEU A 396 -13.22 -15.52 -13.39
CA LEU A 396 -11.78 -15.34 -13.24
C LEU A 396 -11.05 -15.64 -14.54
N LYS A 397 -10.21 -14.72 -15.01
CA LYS A 397 -9.50 -14.81 -16.29
C LYS A 397 -7.98 -14.90 -16.16
N ALA A 398 -7.40 -14.15 -15.24
CA ALA A 398 -5.96 -13.99 -15.12
C ALA A 398 -5.54 -13.71 -13.67
N PHE A 399 -4.24 -13.66 -13.48
CA PHE A 399 -3.55 -13.24 -12.26
C PHE A 399 -2.64 -12.05 -12.56
N GLU A 400 -2.28 -11.30 -11.55
CA GLU A 400 -1.16 -10.37 -11.60
C GLU A 400 0.14 -11.17 -11.65
N MET A 401 0.94 -10.99 -12.71
CA MET A 401 2.12 -11.81 -12.97
C MET A 401 3.40 -11.00 -12.92
N SER A 402 4.34 -11.43 -12.08
CA SER A 402 5.75 -11.09 -12.15
C SER A 402 6.48 -12.04 -13.12
N ARG A 403 7.80 -11.93 -13.20
CA ARG A 403 8.61 -12.87 -13.99
C ARG A 403 8.74 -14.26 -13.37
N SER A 404 7.90 -14.61 -12.40
CA SER A 404 7.73 -15.97 -11.88
C SER A 404 6.52 -16.63 -12.56
N PRO A 405 6.70 -17.46 -13.59
CA PRO A 405 5.61 -18.05 -14.37
C PRO A 405 4.75 -19.03 -13.59
N LEU A 406 3.51 -19.18 -14.06
CA LEU A 406 2.59 -20.25 -13.66
C LEU A 406 2.27 -21.15 -14.86
N VAL A 407 1.78 -22.35 -14.59
CA VAL A 407 1.18 -23.19 -15.64
C VAL A 407 0.00 -22.46 -16.26
N GLY A 408 0.03 -22.26 -17.57
CA GLY A 408 -0.98 -21.47 -18.30
C GLY A 408 -0.71 -19.96 -18.35
N PHE A 409 0.24 -19.44 -17.57
CA PHE A 409 0.65 -18.02 -17.55
C PHE A 409 2.18 -17.91 -17.61
N PRO A 410 2.78 -18.11 -18.82
CA PRO A 410 4.22 -18.23 -18.95
C PRO A 410 5.00 -16.91 -18.91
N HIS A 411 4.32 -15.76 -18.99
CA HIS A 411 4.91 -14.44 -19.08
C HIS A 411 4.45 -13.51 -17.96
N SER A 412 5.30 -12.55 -17.61
CA SER A 412 4.91 -11.41 -16.79
C SER A 412 3.90 -10.52 -17.52
N ASN A 413 3.00 -9.91 -16.77
CA ASN A 413 2.11 -8.86 -17.27
C ASN A 413 2.37 -7.50 -16.60
N GLY A 414 3.62 -7.30 -16.16
CA GLY A 414 4.10 -6.03 -15.63
C GLY A 414 3.66 -5.76 -14.19
N HIS A 415 3.52 -6.79 -13.36
CA HIS A 415 3.15 -6.67 -11.94
C HIS A 415 4.24 -7.17 -10.98
N GLY A 416 5.48 -7.28 -11.45
CA GLY A 416 6.64 -7.59 -10.60
C GLY A 416 7.07 -6.38 -9.78
N ARG A 417 6.66 -6.29 -8.49
CA ARG A 417 6.85 -5.08 -7.68
C ARG A 417 7.52 -5.36 -6.34
N ARG A 418 8.24 -4.36 -5.84
CA ARG A 418 8.96 -4.45 -4.56
C ARG A 418 9.14 -3.09 -3.89
N GLN A 419 9.39 -3.13 -2.60
CA GLN A 419 10.09 -2.06 -1.89
C GLN A 419 11.58 -2.11 -2.22
N LEU A 420 12.29 -0.98 -2.19
CA LEU A 420 13.74 -0.98 -2.29
C LEU A 420 14.35 -1.91 -1.23
N GLY A 421 15.26 -2.76 -1.66
CA GLY A 421 15.89 -3.77 -0.81
C GLY A 421 15.17 -5.12 -0.74
N ALA A 422 14.01 -5.29 -1.35
CA ALA A 422 13.28 -6.55 -1.40
C ALA A 422 13.37 -7.22 -2.79
N THR A 423 13.03 -8.49 -2.87
CA THR A 423 12.90 -9.22 -4.14
C THR A 423 11.52 -8.97 -4.75
N PRO A 424 11.39 -8.71 -6.06
CA PRO A 424 10.09 -8.52 -6.70
C PRO A 424 9.24 -9.79 -6.65
N VAL A 425 7.95 -9.61 -6.39
CA VAL A 425 6.91 -10.64 -6.57
C VAL A 425 5.69 -10.00 -7.25
N SER A 426 4.73 -10.81 -7.63
CA SER A 426 3.46 -10.28 -8.19
C SER A 426 2.74 -9.46 -7.14
N ARG A 427 2.37 -8.21 -7.44
CA ARG A 427 1.68 -7.29 -6.53
C ARG A 427 0.64 -6.46 -7.26
N GLN A 428 -0.42 -6.15 -6.56
CA GLN A 428 -1.44 -5.22 -7.01
C GLN A 428 -0.86 -3.85 -7.37
N GLY A 429 -1.50 -3.16 -8.32
CA GLY A 429 -1.18 -1.79 -8.70
C GLY A 429 -2.39 -0.87 -8.56
N ASN A 430 -3.21 -0.75 -9.61
CA ASN A 430 -4.48 -0.02 -9.61
C ASN A 430 -5.63 -1.02 -9.78
N LEU A 431 -6.09 -1.61 -8.67
CA LEU A 431 -7.21 -2.55 -8.69
C LEU A 431 -8.53 -1.79 -8.85
N ILE A 432 -9.24 -1.99 -9.96
CA ILE A 432 -10.46 -1.25 -10.29
C ILE A 432 -11.63 -2.23 -10.46
N VAL A 433 -12.67 -2.03 -9.68
CA VAL A 433 -13.93 -2.79 -9.79
C VAL A 433 -14.89 -2.04 -10.70
N GLU A 434 -15.37 -2.72 -11.72
CA GLU A 434 -16.33 -2.21 -12.70
C GLU A 434 -17.66 -2.95 -12.54
N SER A 435 -18.78 -2.26 -12.70
CA SER A 435 -20.12 -2.85 -12.63
C SER A 435 -20.95 -2.49 -13.85
N SER A 436 -21.72 -3.46 -14.36
CA SER A 436 -22.72 -3.25 -15.41
C SER A 436 -24.15 -3.04 -14.88
N LYS A 437 -24.36 -3.16 -13.54
CA LYS A 437 -25.65 -3.03 -12.90
C LYS A 437 -25.55 -2.03 -11.74
N MET A 438 -25.63 -0.76 -12.07
CA MET A 438 -25.48 0.34 -11.12
C MET A 438 -26.83 0.94 -10.73
N VAL A 439 -26.95 1.41 -9.50
CA VAL A 439 -28.03 2.22 -8.96
C VAL A 439 -27.46 3.38 -8.18
N THR A 440 -28.25 4.41 -7.90
CA THR A 440 -27.80 5.55 -7.07
C THR A 440 -27.54 5.11 -5.63
N ASN A 441 -26.69 5.85 -4.90
CA ASN A 441 -26.44 5.59 -3.49
C ASN A 441 -27.71 5.65 -2.63
N ALA A 442 -28.67 6.49 -2.99
CA ALA A 442 -29.98 6.53 -2.33
C ALA A 442 -30.79 5.24 -2.53
N GLU A 443 -30.78 4.71 -3.74
CA GLU A 443 -31.42 3.41 -4.05
C GLU A 443 -30.69 2.23 -3.38
N LEU A 444 -29.35 2.27 -3.27
CA LEU A 444 -28.60 1.27 -2.51
C LEU A 444 -29.03 1.25 -1.04
N ARG A 445 -29.18 2.42 -0.42
CA ARG A 445 -29.66 2.53 0.95
C ARG A 445 -31.10 2.00 1.09
N ALA A 446 -31.99 2.31 0.16
CA ALA A 446 -33.35 1.77 0.16
C ALA A 446 -33.34 0.23 0.04
N LYS A 447 -32.49 -0.34 -0.82
CA LYS A 447 -32.29 -1.79 -0.96
C LYS A 447 -31.71 -2.42 0.32
N LEU A 448 -30.78 -1.75 1.00
CA LEU A 448 -30.30 -2.22 2.32
C LEU A 448 -31.46 -2.36 3.30
N ILE A 449 -32.31 -1.32 3.42
CA ILE A 449 -33.48 -1.34 4.32
C ILE A 449 -34.47 -2.44 3.91
N GLU A 450 -34.66 -2.67 2.63
CA GLU A 450 -35.50 -3.77 2.13
C GLU A 450 -34.94 -5.15 2.53
N LEU A 451 -33.64 -5.38 2.36
CA LEU A 451 -32.98 -6.64 2.77
C LEU A 451 -33.09 -6.85 4.29
N VAL A 452 -32.93 -5.79 5.10
CA VAL A 452 -33.10 -5.87 6.55
C VAL A 452 -34.51 -6.35 6.90
N LYS A 453 -35.56 -5.81 6.24
CA LYS A 453 -36.95 -6.24 6.43
C LYS A 453 -37.18 -7.69 5.99
N GLN A 454 -36.71 -8.04 4.79
CA GLN A 454 -36.87 -9.39 4.23
C GLN A 454 -36.23 -10.47 5.08
N GLN A 455 -35.07 -10.15 5.68
CA GLN A 455 -34.33 -11.07 6.54
C GLN A 455 -34.77 -11.04 8.00
N GLY A 456 -35.71 -10.16 8.37
CA GLY A 456 -36.16 -10.00 9.77
C GLY A 456 -35.05 -9.55 10.71
N LYS A 457 -34.04 -8.83 10.21
CA LYS A 457 -32.92 -8.35 11.02
C LYS A 457 -33.29 -7.05 11.73
N PRO A 458 -32.71 -6.78 12.91
CA PRO A 458 -32.97 -5.54 13.64
C PRO A 458 -32.38 -4.31 12.93
N TYR A 459 -31.28 -4.49 12.20
CA TYR A 459 -30.59 -3.44 11.43
C TYR A 459 -29.72 -4.07 10.32
N GLY A 460 -29.31 -3.25 9.37
CA GLY A 460 -28.18 -3.48 8.47
C GLY A 460 -27.02 -2.59 8.83
N LEU A 461 -25.84 -2.85 8.28
CA LEU A 461 -24.65 -2.05 8.51
C LEU A 461 -24.38 -1.15 7.31
N LEU A 462 -24.00 0.11 7.57
CA LEU A 462 -23.33 0.99 6.62
C LEU A 462 -21.87 1.11 7.05
N ILE A 463 -20.96 0.60 6.23
CA ILE A 463 -19.51 0.71 6.41
C ILE A 463 -19.06 1.91 5.59
N ASP A 464 -18.76 3.01 6.26
CA ASP A 464 -18.46 4.27 5.59
C ASP A 464 -16.98 4.44 5.26
N ASP A 465 -16.07 3.93 6.11
CA ASP A 465 -14.65 3.96 5.86
C ASP A 465 -13.93 2.75 6.47
N ILE A 466 -12.81 2.37 5.86
CA ILE A 466 -11.97 1.23 6.25
C ILE A 466 -10.50 1.66 6.31
N ALA A 467 -9.80 1.29 7.37
CA ALA A 467 -8.38 1.58 7.54
C ALA A 467 -7.47 0.77 6.60
N GLY A 468 -7.82 -0.47 6.42
CA GLY A 468 -7.05 -1.49 5.75
C GLY A 468 -7.50 -2.86 6.23
N GLY A 469 -6.70 -3.87 5.97
CA GLY A 469 -7.05 -5.23 6.34
C GLY A 469 -5.85 -6.13 6.47
N PHE A 470 -6.20 -7.34 6.74
CA PHE A 470 -5.33 -8.48 6.85
C PHE A 470 -5.92 -9.62 6.06
N THR A 471 -5.13 -10.25 5.22
CA THR A 471 -5.57 -11.46 4.56
C THR A 471 -4.58 -12.60 4.81
N PHE A 472 -5.07 -13.70 5.38
CA PHE A 472 -4.25 -14.90 5.56
C PHE A 472 -4.32 -15.72 4.28
N THR A 473 -3.22 -15.75 3.55
CA THR A 473 -3.09 -16.52 2.31
C THR A 473 -2.41 -17.86 2.51
N GLY A 474 -1.64 -18.03 3.60
CA GLY A 474 -0.89 -19.25 3.91
C GLY A 474 -1.76 -20.44 4.35
N ARG A 475 -1.37 -21.68 3.98
CA ARG A 475 -2.09 -22.93 4.34
C ARG A 475 -2.13 -23.24 5.82
N GLY A 476 -1.18 -22.73 6.59
CA GLY A 476 -1.09 -22.96 8.04
C GLY A 476 -2.14 -22.20 8.86
N GLN A 477 -2.94 -21.35 8.22
CA GLN A 477 -4.00 -20.54 8.83
C GLN A 477 -5.32 -20.76 8.08
N PRO A 478 -6.48 -20.55 8.74
CA PRO A 478 -7.75 -20.49 8.04
C PRO A 478 -7.68 -19.48 6.89
N GLN A 479 -8.21 -19.85 5.70
CA GLN A 479 -8.29 -18.97 4.54
C GLN A 479 -9.36 -17.90 4.80
N ALA A 480 -9.03 -16.97 5.68
CA ALA A 480 -9.90 -15.91 6.14
C ALA A 480 -9.29 -14.54 5.80
N PHE A 481 -10.12 -13.54 5.77
CA PHE A 481 -9.72 -12.15 5.77
C PHE A 481 -10.28 -11.44 7.01
N GLN A 482 -9.60 -10.39 7.43
CA GLN A 482 -10.07 -9.47 8.45
C GLN A 482 -9.86 -8.07 7.92
N VAL A 483 -10.93 -7.31 7.79
CA VAL A 483 -10.91 -5.92 7.36
C VAL A 483 -11.37 -5.05 8.51
N GLN A 484 -10.69 -3.92 8.73
CA GLN A 484 -10.86 -3.05 9.89
C GLN A 484 -11.63 -1.78 9.53
N PRO A 485 -12.97 -1.76 9.70
CA PRO A 485 -13.75 -0.55 9.53
C PRO A 485 -13.37 0.53 10.53
N LEU A 486 -13.38 1.76 10.06
CA LEU A 486 -13.14 2.96 10.87
C LEU A 486 -14.44 3.63 11.29
N VAL A 487 -15.42 3.67 10.39
CA VAL A 487 -16.73 4.31 10.62
C VAL A 487 -17.83 3.36 10.20
N VAL A 488 -18.70 3.00 11.14
CA VAL A 488 -19.80 2.06 10.92
C VAL A 488 -21.08 2.59 11.55
N TYR A 489 -22.18 2.52 10.80
CA TYR A 489 -23.51 2.87 11.29
C TYR A 489 -24.44 1.66 11.23
N LYS A 490 -25.31 1.51 12.24
CA LYS A 490 -26.52 0.70 12.15
C LYS A 490 -27.60 1.48 11.42
N VAL A 491 -28.16 0.88 10.38
CA VAL A 491 -29.25 1.42 9.58
C VAL A 491 -30.51 0.63 9.90
N PHE A 492 -31.51 1.31 10.43
CA PHE A 492 -32.74 0.68 10.91
C PHE A 492 -33.86 0.72 9.87
N ALA A 493 -34.68 -0.34 9.86
CA ALA A 493 -35.79 -0.47 8.91
C ALA A 493 -37.07 0.27 9.33
N ASP A 494 -37.14 0.74 10.57
CA ASP A 494 -38.28 1.46 11.14
C ASP A 494 -38.22 2.98 10.95
N GLY A 495 -37.16 3.50 10.33
CA GLY A 495 -36.98 4.91 10.01
C GLY A 495 -36.37 5.75 11.13
N ARG A 496 -35.96 5.17 12.26
CA ARG A 496 -35.18 5.91 13.27
C ARG A 496 -33.82 6.31 12.72
N PRO A 497 -33.14 7.32 13.30
CA PRO A 497 -31.83 7.76 12.89
C PRO A 497 -30.79 6.62 12.94
N ASP A 498 -29.79 6.70 12.06
CA ASP A 498 -28.65 5.80 12.08
C ASP A 498 -27.86 5.94 13.38
N GLU A 499 -27.36 4.83 13.90
CA GLU A 499 -26.58 4.78 15.12
C GLU A 499 -25.10 4.50 14.78
N LEU A 500 -24.21 5.45 15.08
CA LEU A 500 -22.77 5.25 14.96
C LEU A 500 -22.33 4.21 15.99
N VAL A 501 -21.54 3.23 15.54
CA VAL A 501 -20.99 2.15 16.39
C VAL A 501 -19.50 1.96 16.16
N ARG A 502 -18.81 1.31 17.08
CA ARG A 502 -17.37 1.03 17.01
C ARG A 502 -17.05 -0.43 17.34
N GLY A 503 -15.79 -0.78 17.19
CA GLY A 503 -15.28 -2.10 17.56
C GLY A 503 -15.78 -3.21 16.63
N VAL A 504 -15.83 -2.92 15.33
CA VAL A 504 -16.28 -3.84 14.28
C VAL A 504 -15.06 -4.29 13.48
N ASP A 505 -14.89 -5.60 13.32
CA ASP A 505 -14.01 -6.22 12.34
C ASP A 505 -14.85 -7.03 11.36
N ILE A 506 -14.67 -6.83 10.06
CA ILE A 506 -15.30 -7.65 9.03
C ILE A 506 -14.46 -8.92 8.87
N VAL A 507 -15.10 -10.07 8.93
CA VAL A 507 -14.44 -11.38 8.80
C VAL A 507 -15.19 -12.26 7.82
N GLY A 508 -14.51 -13.27 7.31
CA GLY A 508 -15.15 -14.26 6.44
C GLY A 508 -14.16 -14.99 5.54
N THR A 509 -14.71 -15.85 4.69
CA THR A 509 -13.95 -16.50 3.63
C THR A 509 -14.17 -15.75 2.30
N PRO A 510 -13.13 -15.57 1.49
CA PRO A 510 -13.19 -14.73 0.29
C PRO A 510 -14.32 -15.06 -0.67
N LEU A 511 -14.42 -16.31 -1.11
CA LEU A 511 -15.41 -16.72 -2.09
C LEU A 511 -16.85 -16.56 -1.58
N ALA A 512 -17.09 -16.84 -0.30
CA ALA A 512 -18.42 -16.66 0.28
C ALA A 512 -18.81 -15.19 0.32
N ALA A 513 -17.90 -14.30 0.74
CA ALA A 513 -18.17 -12.87 0.83
C ALA A 513 -18.41 -12.23 -0.55
N LEU A 514 -17.60 -12.59 -1.56
CA LEU A 514 -17.70 -12.05 -2.92
C LEU A 514 -19.01 -12.42 -3.62
N THR A 515 -19.53 -13.63 -3.41
CA THR A 515 -20.79 -14.10 -4.04
C THR A 515 -22.05 -13.48 -3.42
N LYS A 516 -21.95 -12.82 -2.26
CA LYS A 516 -23.08 -12.17 -1.58
C LYS A 516 -23.36 -10.75 -2.04
N ILE A 517 -22.56 -10.19 -2.96
CA ILE A 517 -22.76 -8.85 -3.51
C ILE A 517 -23.98 -8.88 -4.43
N VAL A 518 -24.97 -8.00 -4.20
CA VAL A 518 -26.27 -8.02 -4.89
C VAL A 518 -26.55 -6.77 -5.72
N ALA A 519 -25.89 -5.66 -5.44
CA ALA A 519 -26.02 -4.40 -6.17
C ALA A 519 -24.79 -3.51 -5.98
N THR A 520 -24.60 -2.54 -6.88
CA THR A 520 -23.53 -1.54 -6.78
C THR A 520 -24.06 -0.13 -6.98
N GLY A 521 -23.32 0.85 -6.45
CA GLY A 521 -23.49 2.28 -6.72
C GLY A 521 -23.05 2.65 -8.14
N ASP A 522 -23.30 3.89 -8.51
CA ASP A 522 -22.99 4.48 -9.81
C ASP A 522 -21.70 5.30 -9.85
N THR A 523 -21.13 5.60 -8.71
CA THR A 523 -19.96 6.46 -8.57
C THR A 523 -18.82 5.69 -7.89
N PRO A 524 -17.72 5.42 -8.58
CA PRO A 524 -16.55 4.80 -7.96
C PRO A 524 -15.79 5.84 -7.12
N GLU A 525 -15.27 5.38 -5.99
CA GLU A 525 -14.36 6.12 -5.12
C GLU A 525 -13.00 5.44 -5.10
N VAL A 526 -11.96 6.21 -4.81
CA VAL A 526 -10.57 5.76 -4.80
C VAL A 526 -10.02 5.69 -3.38
N PHE A 527 -9.36 4.60 -3.09
CA PHE A 527 -8.44 4.46 -1.96
C PHE A 527 -7.01 4.47 -2.49
N ASN A 528 -6.20 5.41 -2.01
CA ASN A 528 -4.76 5.47 -2.26
C ASN A 528 -4.00 5.07 -1.01
N GLY A 529 -3.10 4.09 -1.12
CA GLY A 529 -2.40 3.55 0.04
C GLY A 529 -1.07 2.89 -0.29
N TYR A 530 -0.53 2.24 0.72
CA TYR A 530 0.66 1.39 0.62
C TYR A 530 0.29 -0.03 1.06
N CYS A 531 0.55 -0.99 0.19
CA CYS A 531 0.26 -2.39 0.45
C CYS A 531 1.51 -3.12 0.91
N GLY A 532 1.48 -3.70 2.10
CA GLY A 532 2.57 -4.48 2.69
C GLY A 532 2.40 -5.97 2.42
N ALA A 533 3.44 -6.62 1.88
CA ALA A 533 3.54 -8.08 1.75
C ALA A 533 5.02 -8.51 1.77
N GLU A 534 5.32 -9.74 1.33
CA GLU A 534 6.65 -10.31 1.36
C GLU A 534 7.72 -9.53 0.57
N SER A 535 7.33 -8.79 -0.46
CA SER A 535 8.23 -7.87 -1.19
C SER A 535 8.29 -6.47 -0.58
N GLY A 536 7.83 -6.29 0.66
CA GLY A 536 7.78 -5.00 1.34
C GLY A 536 6.55 -4.17 0.96
N SER A 537 6.64 -2.87 1.21
CA SER A 537 5.54 -1.90 1.02
C SER A 537 5.62 -1.24 -0.35
N VAL A 538 4.56 -1.37 -1.15
CA VAL A 538 4.46 -0.75 -2.49
C VAL A 538 3.25 0.19 -2.56
N PRO A 539 3.33 1.32 -3.30
CA PRO A 539 2.20 2.20 -3.49
C PRO A 539 1.14 1.53 -4.37
N VAL A 540 -0.12 1.63 -3.96
CA VAL A 540 -1.27 1.02 -4.66
C VAL A 540 -2.46 1.96 -4.67
N SER A 541 -3.36 1.74 -5.61
CA SER A 541 -4.72 2.28 -5.57
C SER A 541 -5.73 1.16 -5.69
N ALA A 542 -6.84 1.30 -5.00
CA ALA A 542 -8.01 0.48 -5.22
C ALA A 542 -9.21 1.40 -5.50
N ALA A 543 -10.08 1.01 -6.42
CA ALA A 543 -11.26 1.80 -6.77
C ALA A 543 -12.48 0.89 -6.95
N SER A 544 -13.60 1.31 -6.39
CA SER A 544 -14.85 0.56 -6.48
C SER A 544 -16.05 1.51 -6.39
N PRO A 545 -17.16 1.20 -7.07
CA PRO A 545 -18.45 1.75 -6.65
C PRO A 545 -18.82 1.21 -5.27
N ALA A 546 -19.72 1.89 -4.58
CA ALA A 546 -20.33 1.35 -3.36
C ALA A 546 -20.95 -0.03 -3.66
N ILE A 547 -20.89 -0.96 -2.69
CA ILE A 547 -21.46 -2.30 -2.84
C ILE A 547 -22.49 -2.59 -1.76
N LEU A 548 -23.58 -3.25 -2.14
CA LEU A 548 -24.55 -3.83 -1.23
C LEU A 548 -24.35 -5.34 -1.20
N THR A 549 -24.11 -5.88 -0.02
CA THR A 549 -24.05 -7.32 0.20
C THR A 549 -25.27 -7.81 1.00
N SER A 550 -25.81 -8.95 0.61
CA SER A 550 -26.94 -9.57 1.32
C SER A 550 -26.54 -10.15 2.69
N GLU A 551 -25.25 -10.41 2.85
CA GLU A 551 -24.71 -11.01 4.07
C GLU A 551 -23.25 -10.61 4.26
N LEU A 552 -22.94 -10.02 5.42
CA LEU A 552 -21.60 -9.69 5.88
C LEU A 552 -21.48 -10.14 7.33
N GLU A 553 -20.43 -10.87 7.64
CA GLU A 553 -20.12 -11.27 9.00
C GLU A 553 -19.19 -10.25 9.65
N VAL A 554 -19.57 -9.80 10.83
CA VAL A 554 -18.75 -8.94 11.65
C VAL A 554 -18.58 -9.51 13.05
N GLN A 555 -17.37 -9.37 13.56
CA GLN A 555 -17.03 -9.73 14.92
C GLN A 555 -16.63 -8.50 15.73
N LYS A 556 -16.52 -8.67 17.03
CA LYS A 556 -16.06 -7.62 17.93
C LYS A 556 -14.53 -7.52 17.83
N LYS A 557 -14.05 -6.30 17.60
CA LYS A 557 -12.62 -6.00 17.64
C LYS A 557 -12.07 -6.24 19.05
N GLU A 558 -10.88 -6.82 19.13
CA GLU A 558 -10.18 -6.95 20.40
C GLU A 558 -9.87 -5.56 20.98
N THR A 559 -10.09 -5.39 22.28
CA THR A 559 -9.82 -4.15 23.00
C THR A 559 -8.53 -4.27 23.79
N ASP A 560 -7.75 -3.18 23.79
CA ASP A 560 -6.62 -3.03 24.69
C ASP A 560 -7.12 -2.92 26.15
N THR A 561 -6.28 -3.34 27.09
CA THR A 561 -6.57 -3.22 28.54
C THR A 561 -6.25 -1.83 29.08
N ASP A 562 -5.48 -1.02 28.34
CA ASP A 562 -5.08 0.31 28.75
C ASP A 562 -6.26 1.29 28.74
N ARG A 563 -6.48 1.97 29.84
CA ARG A 563 -7.52 2.98 29.97
C ARG A 563 -7.07 4.34 29.42
N PRO A 564 -8.01 5.25 29.10
CA PRO A 564 -7.65 6.63 28.78
C PRO A 564 -6.84 7.29 29.90
N PRO A 565 -6.08 8.35 29.59
CA PRO A 565 -5.37 9.13 30.59
C PRO A 565 -6.29 9.59 31.73
N ILE A 566 -5.82 9.49 32.98
CA ILE A 566 -6.60 9.89 34.17
C ILE A 566 -6.84 11.41 34.19
N LEU A 567 -5.86 12.18 33.73
CA LEU A 567 -5.97 13.63 33.60
C LEU A 567 -6.48 14.00 32.21
N PRO A 568 -7.40 14.95 32.07
CA PRO A 568 -7.76 15.49 30.78
C PRO A 568 -6.55 16.17 30.11
N PRO A 569 -6.57 16.39 28.80
CA PRO A 569 -5.53 17.16 28.12
C PRO A 569 -5.34 18.54 28.77
N PRO A 570 -4.12 19.09 28.86
CA PRO A 570 -3.86 20.34 29.60
C PRO A 570 -4.72 21.52 29.19
N ALA A 571 -5.09 21.62 27.91
CA ALA A 571 -5.97 22.68 27.41
C ALA A 571 -7.43 22.57 27.92
N HIS A 572 -7.83 21.41 28.43
CA HIS A 572 -9.19 21.09 28.91
C HIS A 572 -9.24 20.80 30.43
N ASP A 573 -8.14 21.00 31.15
CA ASP A 573 -8.10 20.82 32.61
C ASP A 573 -8.66 22.04 33.33
N THR A 574 -9.95 21.99 33.65
CA THR A 574 -10.64 23.09 34.37
C THR A 574 -10.23 23.19 35.84
N ARG A 575 -9.53 22.20 36.42
CA ARG A 575 -9.09 22.22 37.84
C ARG A 575 -8.03 23.27 38.11
N ASN A 576 -7.24 23.67 37.10
CA ASN A 576 -6.21 24.69 37.19
C ASN A 576 -6.65 26.07 36.68
N ALA A 577 -7.87 26.24 36.23
CA ALA A 577 -8.37 27.53 35.72
C ALA A 577 -8.50 28.62 36.82
N GLY A 578 -8.41 28.24 38.09
CA GLY A 578 -8.53 29.18 39.24
C GLY A 578 -7.21 29.69 39.82
N THR A 579 -6.04 29.21 39.39
CA THR A 579 -4.76 29.55 40.03
C THR A 579 -3.81 30.46 39.25
N SER A 580 -4.20 30.88 38.02
CA SER A 580 -3.35 31.78 37.22
C SER A 580 -3.54 33.28 37.49
N GLY A 581 -4.22 33.63 38.57
CA GLY A 581 -4.56 35.03 38.95
C GLY A 581 -3.77 35.63 40.15
N ALA A 582 -2.84 34.88 40.73
CA ALA A 582 -2.03 35.41 41.86
C ALA A 582 -0.59 35.70 41.40
N SER A 583 -0.36 36.87 40.81
CA SER A 583 0.95 37.44 40.71
C SER A 583 1.45 37.78 42.11
N SER A 584 2.34 36.98 42.69
CA SER A 584 3.07 37.35 43.88
C SER A 584 4.04 38.49 43.57
N SER A 585 3.64 39.70 43.88
CA SER A 585 4.59 40.81 44.05
C SER A 585 5.51 40.51 45.22
N VAL A 586 6.70 40.07 44.95
CA VAL A 586 7.79 40.01 45.97
C VAL A 586 8.34 41.41 46.13
N ASN A 587 7.89 42.09 47.17
CA ASN A 587 8.53 43.31 47.66
C ASN A 587 9.92 42.99 48.16
N GLY A 588 10.92 43.59 47.53
CA GLY A 588 12.27 43.65 48.07
C GLY A 588 12.31 44.54 49.33
N GLY A 589 12.67 43.95 50.47
CA GLY A 589 13.05 44.65 51.70
C GLY A 589 14.54 44.43 51.96
N GLN A 590 15.26 45.52 51.92
CA GLN A 590 16.64 45.59 52.40
C GLN A 590 16.73 45.27 53.92
N GLN A 591 17.63 44.43 54.29
CA GLN A 591 18.66 44.68 55.33
C GLN A 591 19.78 43.64 55.25
#